data_b6f30c85c24e7821579d7e33f4f87c7a
#
_entry.id   b6f30c85c24e7821579d7e33f4f87c7a
#
_cell.length_a   1.000
_cell.length_b   1.000
_cell.length_c   1.000
_cell.angle_alpha   90.00
_cell.angle_beta   90.00
_cell.angle_gamma   90.00
#
_symmetry.space_group_name_H-M   'P 1'
#
loop_
_entity.id
_entity.type
_entity.pdbx_description
1 polymer ?
#
loop_
_entity_poly.entity_id
_entity_poly.type
_entity_poly.pdbx_seq_one_letter_code
_entity_poly.pdbx_strand_id
1 'polypeptide(L)'
;MNRLIVKYAGYSVNKAYVAVDGQTLKFGKNGECAFETEKSAVTVSVFNVLEAASASYYLWSILYFFISIFGIFDSYRDFKCRKIEAEFIVRLSGETRVTVRNRAFNKKGESEAVSIECDCGYEVVKNTQYIDKPAKRRTRIMTAVRIVLFIGVIVLIAVIAGNL
;
A
#
# COMPACT_ATOMS: atom_id res chain seq x y z
N MET A 1 -1.30 -20.08 27.12
CA MET A 1 -0.78 -18.88 26.41
C MET A 1 -0.34 -19.34 25.03
N ASN A 2 -0.93 -18.76 23.99
CA ASN A 2 -0.61 -19.08 22.60
C ASN A 2 0.33 -18.00 22.03
N ARG A 3 1.22 -18.40 21.12
CA ARG A 3 2.18 -17.52 20.47
C ARG A 3 2.01 -17.61 18.97
N LEU A 4 1.67 -16.48 18.34
CA LEU A 4 1.60 -16.36 16.88
C LEU A 4 2.85 -15.69 16.37
N ILE A 5 3.57 -16.34 15.47
CA ILE A 5 4.71 -15.78 14.75
C ILE A 5 4.24 -15.43 13.34
N VAL A 6 4.19 -14.15 13.02
CA VAL A 6 3.83 -13.69 11.68
C VAL A 6 5.08 -13.31 10.93
N LYS A 7 5.28 -13.92 9.78
CA LYS A 7 6.33 -13.57 8.81
C LYS A 7 5.69 -12.89 7.61
N TYR A 8 6.13 -11.69 7.30
CA TYR A 8 5.70 -11.00 6.10
C TYR A 8 6.79 -11.08 5.03
N ALA A 9 6.53 -11.86 3.98
CA ALA A 9 7.42 -12.06 2.86
C ALA A 9 6.83 -11.34 1.63
N GLY A 10 7.27 -10.13 1.37
CA GLY A 10 6.77 -9.40 0.20
C GLY A 10 7.44 -8.08 -0.02
N TYR A 11 7.88 -7.86 -1.26
CA TYR A 11 8.26 -6.54 -1.73
C TYR A 11 6.96 -5.78 -2.02
N SER A 12 6.63 -4.80 -1.20
CA SER A 12 5.47 -3.94 -1.46
C SER A 12 5.97 -2.55 -1.81
N VAL A 13 5.70 -2.11 -3.02
CA VAL A 13 5.86 -0.69 -3.42
C VAL A 13 4.98 0.20 -2.54
N ASN A 14 3.86 -0.33 -2.07
CA ASN A 14 3.00 0.28 -1.06
C ASN A 14 3.24 -0.43 0.26
N LYS A 15 3.61 0.33 1.29
CA LYS A 15 3.77 -0.18 2.65
C LYS A 15 2.48 -0.88 3.09
N ALA A 16 2.50 -2.21 3.07
CA ALA A 16 1.41 -2.98 3.66
C ALA A 16 1.66 -3.11 5.16
N TYR A 17 0.59 -3.01 5.91
CA TYR A 17 0.55 -3.21 7.35
C TYR A 17 -0.10 -4.54 7.64
N VAL A 18 0.39 -5.22 8.65
CA VAL A 18 -0.25 -6.41 9.20
C VAL A 18 -0.71 -6.08 10.62
N ALA A 19 -1.95 -6.43 10.93
CA ALA A 19 -2.51 -6.29 12.26
C ALA A 19 -3.04 -7.64 12.74
N VAL A 20 -2.97 -7.87 14.05
CA VAL A 20 -3.59 -9.01 14.73
C VAL A 20 -4.58 -8.45 15.74
N ASP A 21 -5.83 -8.87 15.64
CA ASP A 21 -6.95 -8.38 16.46
C ASP A 21 -7.02 -6.82 16.52
N GLY A 22 -6.74 -6.17 15.38
CA GLY A 22 -6.71 -4.70 15.25
C GLY A 22 -5.42 -4.03 15.73
N GLN A 23 -4.49 -4.76 16.33
CA GLN A 23 -3.20 -4.21 16.73
C GLN A 23 -2.17 -4.36 15.61
N THR A 24 -1.69 -3.23 15.09
CA THR A 24 -0.67 -3.22 14.03
C THR A 24 0.66 -3.76 14.55
N LEU A 25 1.20 -4.75 13.85
CA LEU A 25 2.48 -5.39 14.19
C LEU A 25 3.66 -4.57 13.67
N LYS A 26 4.72 -4.52 14.48
CA LYS A 26 6.02 -3.97 14.08
C LYS A 26 6.97 -5.12 13.78
N PHE A 27 7.33 -5.27 12.52
CA PHE A 27 8.24 -6.33 12.09
C PHE A 27 9.70 -6.01 12.42
N GLY A 28 10.44 -7.01 12.86
CA GLY A 28 11.87 -6.95 13.01
C GLY A 28 12.61 -6.94 11.67
N LYS A 29 13.94 -6.86 11.70
CA LYS A 29 14.80 -6.87 10.50
C LYS A 29 14.66 -8.15 9.65
N ASN A 30 14.29 -9.27 10.28
CA ASN A 30 14.03 -10.57 9.62
C ASN A 30 12.63 -10.67 8.98
N GLY A 31 11.80 -9.63 9.08
CA GLY A 31 10.42 -9.63 8.59
C GLY A 31 9.47 -10.46 9.44
N GLU A 32 9.82 -10.75 10.69
CA GLU A 32 9.00 -11.52 11.62
C GLU A 32 8.57 -10.67 12.80
N CYS A 33 7.38 -11.00 13.33
CA CYS A 33 6.84 -10.42 14.55
C CYS A 33 6.13 -11.52 15.35
N ALA A 34 6.33 -11.54 16.67
CA ALA A 34 5.61 -12.43 17.57
C ALA A 34 4.48 -11.67 18.27
N PHE A 35 3.35 -12.33 18.40
CA PHE A 35 2.16 -11.87 19.12
C PHE A 35 1.72 -12.94 20.10
N GLU A 36 1.56 -12.59 21.37
CA GLU A 36 1.16 -13.50 22.44
C GLU A 36 -0.28 -13.21 22.86
N THR A 37 -1.06 -14.27 23.04
CA THR A 37 -2.48 -14.16 23.41
C THR A 37 -2.96 -15.43 24.14
N GLU A 38 -4.03 -15.29 24.90
CA GLU A 38 -4.73 -16.43 25.51
C GLU A 38 -5.85 -16.99 24.63
N LYS A 39 -6.20 -16.27 23.55
CA LYS A 39 -7.27 -16.69 22.63
C LYS A 39 -6.86 -17.94 21.86
N SER A 40 -7.85 -18.76 21.49
CA SER A 40 -7.69 -19.93 20.62
C SER A 40 -7.78 -19.59 19.13
N ALA A 41 -8.23 -18.37 18.79
CA ALA A 41 -8.26 -17.86 17.43
C ALA A 41 -8.05 -16.35 17.44
N VAL A 42 -7.39 -15.83 16.38
CA VAL A 42 -7.14 -14.41 16.18
C VAL A 42 -7.42 -14.01 14.76
N THR A 43 -7.75 -12.74 14.56
CA THR A 43 -7.94 -12.16 13.22
C THR A 43 -6.64 -11.51 12.76
N VAL A 44 -6.09 -12.00 11.66
CA VAL A 44 -4.91 -11.42 10.99
C VAL A 44 -5.39 -10.59 9.81
N SER A 45 -5.14 -9.29 9.83
CA SER A 45 -5.53 -8.37 8.78
C SER A 45 -4.30 -7.83 8.05
N VAL A 46 -4.34 -7.76 6.71
CA VAL A 46 -3.32 -7.16 5.87
C VAL A 46 -3.94 -6.04 5.05
N PHE A 47 -3.45 -4.83 5.23
CA PHE A 47 -4.00 -3.65 4.58
C PHE A 47 -2.91 -2.64 4.25
N ASN A 48 -3.22 -1.70 3.36
CA ASN A 48 -2.35 -0.56 3.08
C ASN A 48 -3.10 0.76 3.23
N VAL A 49 -2.34 1.81 3.54
CA VAL A 49 -2.84 3.19 3.53
C VAL A 49 -2.46 3.82 2.20
N LEU A 50 -3.46 4.29 1.45
CA LEU A 50 -3.24 4.94 0.17
C LEU A 50 -2.72 6.36 0.38
N GLU A 51 -1.52 6.66 -0.09
CA GLU A 51 -0.96 8.01 -0.06
C GLU A 51 -1.88 9.02 -0.77
N ALA A 52 -2.46 8.62 -1.92
CA ALA A 52 -3.39 9.43 -2.68
C ALA A 52 -4.72 9.73 -1.95
N ALA A 53 -5.01 9.05 -0.84
CA ALA A 53 -6.18 9.32 0.00
C ALA A 53 -5.91 10.37 1.09
N SER A 54 -4.63 10.68 1.40
CA SER A 54 -4.27 11.64 2.44
C SER A 54 -4.57 13.08 2.02
N ALA A 55 -4.92 13.94 2.99
CA ALA A 55 -5.14 15.37 2.74
C ALA A 55 -3.86 16.08 2.25
N SER A 56 -2.70 15.64 2.72
CA SER A 56 -1.40 16.20 2.34
C SER A 56 -0.91 15.78 0.95
N TYR A 57 -1.57 14.82 0.31
CA TYR A 57 -1.17 14.30 -1.00
C TYR A 57 -1.01 15.39 -2.06
N TYR A 58 -1.94 16.34 -2.12
CA TYR A 58 -1.89 17.43 -3.10
C TYR A 58 -0.67 18.32 -2.89
N LEU A 59 -0.40 18.72 -1.66
CA LEU A 59 0.75 19.56 -1.30
C LEU A 59 2.08 18.87 -1.64
N TRP A 60 2.27 17.64 -1.18
CA TRP A 60 3.47 16.86 -1.48
C TRP A 60 3.64 16.60 -2.96
N SER A 61 2.53 16.42 -3.69
CA SER A 61 2.54 16.18 -5.12
C SER A 61 3.03 17.39 -5.92
N ILE A 62 2.66 18.60 -5.51
CA ILE A 62 3.12 19.86 -6.10
C ILE A 62 4.59 20.08 -5.73
N LEU A 63 4.94 19.94 -4.46
CA LEU A 63 6.32 20.09 -3.99
C LEU A 63 7.26 19.14 -4.72
N TYR A 64 6.87 17.87 -4.88
CA TYR A 64 7.64 16.87 -5.62
C TYR A 64 7.84 17.25 -7.09
N PHE A 65 6.86 17.89 -7.73
CA PHE A 65 7.00 18.39 -9.09
C PHE A 65 8.18 19.36 -9.22
N PHE A 66 8.34 20.30 -8.29
CA PHE A 66 9.45 21.25 -8.32
C PHE A 66 10.79 20.61 -7.94
N ILE A 67 10.81 19.70 -6.98
CA ILE A 67 12.05 19.03 -6.53
C ILE A 67 12.58 18.06 -7.58
N SER A 68 11.72 17.35 -8.30
CA SER A 68 12.09 16.30 -9.26
C SER A 68 12.38 16.83 -10.67
N ILE A 69 12.55 18.14 -10.82
CA ILE A 69 12.76 18.78 -12.12
C ILE A 69 11.76 18.24 -13.16
N PHE A 70 10.48 18.63 -12.95
CA PHE A 70 9.38 18.28 -13.86
C PHE A 70 8.97 16.80 -13.88
N GLY A 71 8.94 16.12 -12.76
CA GLY A 71 8.36 14.78 -12.59
C GLY A 71 6.87 14.73 -12.94
N ILE A 72 6.56 14.95 -14.23
CA ILE A 72 5.19 14.97 -14.77
C ILE A 72 4.62 13.57 -14.81
N PHE A 73 5.49 12.61 -15.15
CA PHE A 73 5.09 11.21 -15.32
C PHE A 73 5.46 10.39 -14.09
N ASP A 74 4.45 9.91 -13.40
CA ASP A 74 4.60 8.94 -12.33
C ASP A 74 4.31 7.55 -12.88
N SER A 75 5.38 6.81 -13.21
CA SER A 75 5.29 5.44 -13.74
C SER A 75 4.63 4.46 -12.75
N TYR A 76 4.60 4.80 -11.46
CA TYR A 76 4.01 3.97 -10.40
C TYR A 76 2.59 4.39 -10.01
N ARG A 77 1.93 5.23 -10.82
CA ARG A 77 0.60 5.77 -10.52
C ARG A 77 -0.44 4.71 -10.15
N ASP A 78 -0.48 3.60 -10.88
CA ASP A 78 -1.44 2.53 -10.62
C ASP A 78 -1.15 1.81 -9.29
N PHE A 79 0.12 1.66 -8.93
CA PHE A 79 0.50 1.08 -7.64
C PHE A 79 0.13 1.98 -6.46
N LYS A 80 0.21 3.31 -6.61
CA LYS A 80 -0.22 4.27 -5.58
C LYS A 80 -1.71 4.23 -5.29
N CYS A 81 -2.50 3.73 -6.25
CA CYS A 81 -3.95 3.58 -6.12
C CYS A 81 -4.38 2.15 -5.78
N ARG A 82 -3.42 1.22 -5.65
CA ARG A 82 -3.71 -0.17 -5.29
C ARG A 82 -4.11 -0.25 -3.83
N LYS A 83 -5.31 -0.74 -3.57
CA LYS A 83 -5.79 -1.05 -2.23
C LYS A 83 -5.69 -2.53 -1.95
N ILE A 84 -5.20 -2.88 -0.78
CA ILE A 84 -5.06 -4.23 -0.26
C ILE A 84 -5.98 -4.35 0.94
N GLU A 85 -6.84 -5.35 0.93
CA GLU A 85 -7.74 -5.69 2.03
C GLU A 85 -7.78 -7.21 2.16
N ALA A 86 -7.08 -7.73 3.14
CA ALA A 86 -7.10 -9.15 3.42
C ALA A 86 -7.31 -9.37 4.92
N GLU A 87 -8.15 -10.32 5.25
CA GLU A 87 -8.54 -10.67 6.61
C GLU A 87 -8.71 -12.19 6.72
N PHE A 88 -8.08 -12.75 7.72
CA PHE A 88 -8.02 -14.19 7.96
C PHE A 88 -8.21 -14.49 9.44
N ILE A 89 -9.01 -15.49 9.76
CA ILE A 89 -9.13 -16.02 11.10
C ILE A 89 -8.18 -17.21 11.21
N VAL A 90 -7.20 -17.09 12.08
CA VAL A 90 -6.18 -18.13 12.32
C VAL A 90 -6.45 -18.81 13.64
N ARG A 91 -6.55 -20.15 13.64
CA ARG A 91 -6.69 -20.94 14.85
C ARG A 91 -5.32 -21.17 15.47
N LEU A 92 -5.21 -20.90 16.76
CA LEU A 92 -3.95 -21.02 17.47
C LEU A 92 -3.88 -22.34 18.26
N SER A 93 -2.72 -23.01 18.18
CA SER A 93 -2.43 -24.21 18.95
C SER A 93 -0.97 -24.13 19.41
N GLY A 94 -0.75 -23.61 20.62
CA GLY A 94 0.59 -23.37 21.16
C GLY A 94 1.36 -22.31 20.35
N GLU A 95 2.50 -22.69 19.79
CA GLU A 95 3.25 -21.83 18.83
C GLU A 95 2.73 -22.08 17.41
N THR A 96 2.21 -21.03 16.79
CA THR A 96 1.65 -21.06 15.44
C THR A 96 2.41 -20.10 14.54
N ARG A 97 2.80 -20.56 13.34
CA ARG A 97 3.52 -19.74 12.35
C ARG A 97 2.64 -19.45 11.16
N VAL A 98 2.60 -18.18 10.77
CA VAL A 98 1.85 -17.69 9.60
C VAL A 98 2.80 -16.90 8.72
N THR A 99 2.96 -17.34 7.47
CA THR A 99 3.70 -16.61 6.45
C THR A 99 2.72 -15.96 5.49
N VAL A 100 2.78 -14.64 5.40
CA VAL A 100 1.97 -13.83 4.48
C VAL A 100 2.86 -13.38 3.32
N ARG A 101 2.45 -13.67 2.08
CA ARG A 101 3.17 -13.24 0.87
C ARG A 101 2.26 -12.43 -0.04
N ASN A 102 2.75 -11.29 -0.56
CA ASN A 102 2.01 -10.50 -1.55
C ASN A 102 1.88 -11.26 -2.86
N ARG A 103 0.68 -11.26 -3.43
CA ARG A 103 0.45 -11.73 -4.80
C ARG A 103 0.67 -10.60 -5.82
N ALA A 104 0.96 -11.00 -7.06
CA ALA A 104 1.10 -10.08 -8.17
C ALA A 104 -0.19 -9.28 -8.39
N PHE A 105 -0.03 -7.98 -8.66
CA PHE A 105 -1.17 -7.10 -8.88
C PHE A 105 -1.71 -7.23 -10.31
N ASN A 106 -3.00 -7.56 -10.42
CA ASN A 106 -3.70 -7.53 -11.69
C ASN A 106 -4.38 -6.18 -11.90
N LYS A 107 -3.96 -5.44 -12.94
CA LYS A 107 -4.52 -4.12 -13.27
C LYS A 107 -5.93 -4.19 -13.87
N LYS A 108 -6.36 -5.35 -14.35
CA LYS A 108 -7.63 -5.52 -15.07
C LYS A 108 -8.84 -5.78 -14.17
N GLY A 109 -8.65 -5.96 -12.87
CA GLY A 109 -9.76 -6.26 -11.97
C GLY A 109 -9.34 -6.56 -10.55
N GLU A 110 -10.29 -7.07 -9.77
CA GLU A 110 -10.00 -7.59 -8.45
C GLU A 110 -9.25 -8.92 -8.55
N SER A 111 -8.31 -9.11 -7.66
CA SER A 111 -7.55 -10.35 -7.53
C SER A 111 -7.21 -10.59 -6.07
N GLU A 112 -6.74 -11.79 -5.74
CA GLU A 112 -6.24 -12.08 -4.40
C GLU A 112 -5.04 -11.17 -4.07
N ALA A 113 -5.08 -10.58 -2.87
CA ALA A 113 -4.04 -9.68 -2.41
C ALA A 113 -2.79 -10.41 -1.92
N VAL A 114 -3.01 -11.45 -1.14
CA VAL A 114 -1.94 -12.20 -0.48
C VAL A 114 -2.19 -13.71 -0.56
N SER A 115 -1.12 -14.49 -0.44
CA SER A 115 -1.18 -15.91 -0.10
C SER A 115 -0.75 -16.10 1.35
N ILE A 116 -1.41 -17.03 2.04
CA ILE A 116 -1.08 -17.41 3.40
C ILE A 116 -0.62 -18.86 3.40
N GLU A 117 0.48 -19.09 4.12
CA GLU A 117 0.93 -20.41 4.53
C GLU A 117 0.85 -20.43 6.06
N CYS A 118 0.10 -21.36 6.61
CA CYS A 118 -0.11 -21.49 8.05
C CYS A 118 0.11 -22.95 8.46
N ASP A 119 0.77 -23.15 9.60
CA ASP A 119 1.01 -24.48 10.18
C ASP A 119 -0.26 -25.08 10.79
N CYS A 120 -1.33 -24.25 10.92
CA CYS A 120 -2.61 -24.65 11.47
C CYS A 120 -3.78 -24.20 10.55
N GLY A 121 -5.02 -24.55 10.95
CA GLY A 121 -6.20 -24.17 10.18
C GLY A 121 -6.43 -22.66 10.19
N TYR A 122 -6.75 -22.12 9.02
CA TYR A 122 -7.19 -20.73 8.87
C TYR A 122 -8.44 -20.65 7.99
N GLU A 123 -9.20 -19.57 8.15
CA GLU A 123 -10.37 -19.24 7.35
C GLU A 123 -10.17 -17.88 6.69
N VAL A 124 -10.48 -17.79 5.40
CA VAL A 124 -10.38 -16.55 4.63
C VAL A 124 -11.67 -15.77 4.75
N VAL A 125 -11.67 -14.63 5.44
CA VAL A 125 -12.82 -13.73 5.53
C VAL A 125 -12.84 -12.79 4.31
N LYS A 126 -11.68 -12.21 3.98
CA LYS A 126 -11.51 -11.33 2.83
C LYS A 126 -10.10 -11.47 2.29
N ASN A 127 -9.92 -11.43 0.97
CA ASN A 127 -8.59 -11.44 0.36
C ASN A 127 -8.65 -10.78 -1.02
N THR A 128 -8.69 -9.46 -1.05
CA THR A 128 -8.87 -8.71 -2.29
C THR A 128 -7.84 -7.59 -2.43
N GLN A 129 -7.42 -7.36 -3.66
CA GLN A 129 -6.69 -6.17 -4.08
C GLN A 129 -7.33 -5.59 -5.33
N TYR A 130 -7.41 -4.28 -5.38
CA TYR A 130 -8.05 -3.56 -6.48
C TYR A 130 -7.51 -2.13 -6.61
N ILE A 131 -7.85 -1.47 -7.72
CA ILE A 131 -7.56 -0.04 -7.90
C ILE A 131 -8.69 0.76 -7.26
N ASP A 132 -8.34 1.52 -6.23
CA ASP A 132 -9.24 2.50 -5.61
C ASP A 132 -9.59 3.62 -6.59
N LYS A 133 -10.86 3.71 -6.98
CA LYS A 133 -11.35 4.68 -7.98
C LYS A 133 -11.18 6.13 -7.53
N PRO A 134 -11.52 6.52 -6.28
CA PRO A 134 -11.26 7.86 -5.75
C PRO A 134 -9.78 8.25 -5.78
N ALA A 135 -8.88 7.38 -5.31
CA ALA A 135 -7.45 7.61 -5.35
C ALA A 135 -6.94 7.79 -6.79
N LYS A 136 -7.41 6.95 -7.72
CA LYS A 136 -7.08 7.07 -9.15
C LYS A 136 -7.56 8.38 -9.76
N ARG A 137 -8.75 8.86 -9.38
CA ARG A 137 -9.26 10.17 -9.82
C ARG A 137 -8.36 11.29 -9.32
N ARG A 138 -7.97 11.28 -8.05
CA ARG A 138 -7.07 12.28 -7.45
C ARG A 138 -5.71 12.32 -8.14
N THR A 139 -5.10 11.15 -8.41
CA THR A 139 -3.81 11.10 -9.13
C THR A 139 -3.92 11.62 -10.55
N ARG A 140 -5.04 11.39 -11.25
CA ARG A 140 -5.28 11.97 -12.59
C ARG A 140 -5.39 13.50 -12.54
N ILE A 141 -6.13 14.05 -11.59
CA ILE A 141 -6.26 15.50 -11.39
C ILE A 141 -4.87 16.11 -11.15
N MET A 142 -4.07 15.49 -10.25
CA MET A 142 -2.73 16.00 -9.97
C MET A 142 -1.79 15.90 -11.19
N THR A 143 -1.92 14.87 -12.01
CA THR A 143 -1.16 14.79 -13.27
C THR A 143 -1.53 15.93 -14.20
N ALA A 144 -2.83 16.26 -14.35
CA ALA A 144 -3.28 17.39 -15.16
C ALA A 144 -2.73 18.73 -14.62
N VAL A 145 -2.78 18.95 -13.31
CA VAL A 145 -2.20 20.15 -12.66
C VAL A 145 -0.70 20.27 -12.96
N ARG A 146 0.05 19.19 -12.87
CA ARG A 146 1.50 19.19 -13.18
C ARG A 146 1.77 19.50 -14.64
N ILE A 147 0.97 19.00 -15.58
CA ILE A 147 1.09 19.33 -17.00
C ILE A 147 0.85 20.83 -17.22
N VAL A 148 -0.18 21.42 -16.60
CA VAL A 148 -0.44 22.86 -16.71
C VAL A 148 0.70 23.67 -16.12
N LEU A 149 1.22 23.30 -14.96
CA LEU A 149 2.38 23.96 -14.35
C LEU A 149 3.61 23.88 -15.25
N PHE A 150 3.86 22.73 -15.88
CA PHE A 150 4.99 22.55 -16.81
C PHE A 150 4.87 23.46 -18.02
N ILE A 151 3.70 23.52 -18.65
CA ILE A 151 3.44 24.44 -19.77
C ILE A 151 3.66 25.89 -19.33
N GLY A 152 3.16 26.27 -18.14
CA GLY A 152 3.38 27.61 -17.58
C GLY A 152 4.86 27.96 -17.42
N VAL A 153 5.67 27.03 -16.93
CA VAL A 153 7.12 27.22 -16.79
C VAL A 153 7.78 27.40 -18.16
N ILE A 154 7.42 26.60 -19.18
CA ILE A 154 7.95 26.74 -20.54
C ILE A 154 7.61 28.12 -21.12
N VAL A 155 6.36 28.55 -21.00
CA VAL A 155 5.92 29.87 -21.47
C VAL A 155 6.69 30.98 -20.75
N LEU A 156 6.88 30.88 -19.44
CA LEU A 156 7.64 31.88 -18.68
C LEU A 156 9.09 31.97 -19.16
N ILE A 157 9.76 30.83 -19.38
CA ILE A 157 11.12 30.79 -19.92
C ILE A 157 11.17 31.43 -21.32
N ALA A 158 10.22 31.12 -22.21
CA ALA A 158 10.16 31.69 -23.56
C ALA A 158 9.96 33.20 -23.53
N VAL A 159 9.11 33.73 -22.65
CA VAL A 159 8.90 35.17 -22.47
C VAL A 159 10.18 35.86 -21.98
N ILE A 160 10.85 35.29 -20.99
CA ILE A 160 12.11 35.84 -20.46
C ILE A 160 13.19 35.84 -21.55
N ALA A 161 13.37 34.74 -22.28
CA ALA A 161 14.35 34.61 -23.34
C ALA A 161 14.07 35.51 -24.56
N GLY A 162 12.78 35.79 -24.82
CA GLY A 162 12.39 36.71 -25.91
C GLY A 162 12.50 38.19 -25.57
N ASN A 163 12.69 38.55 -24.29
CA ASN A 163 12.88 39.92 -23.81
C ASN A 163 14.34 40.24 -23.41
N LEU A 164 15.24 39.26 -23.56
CA LEU A 164 16.71 39.42 -23.45
C LEU A 164 17.33 39.62 -24.82
#